data_185a7ed3657c7c81cf51d2b367a0ed7d
#
_entry.id   185a7ed3657c7c81cf51d2b367a0ed7d
#
_cell.length_a   1.000
_cell.length_b   1.000
_cell.length_c   1.000
_cell.angle_alpha   90.00
_cell.angle_beta   90.00
_cell.angle_gamma   90.00
#
_symmetry.space_group_name_H-M   'P 1'
#
loop_
_entity.id
_entity.type
_entity.pdbx_description
1 polymer ?
#
loop_
_entity_poly.entity_id
_entity_poly.type
_entity_poly.pdbx_seq_one_letter_code
_entity_poly.pdbx_strand_id
1 'polypeptide(L)'
;MEGARPVRAARGTTLTARSWQTEAPLRMLCNNLDPEVAERPDDLVVYGGTGRAARDWASFDAMVRTLTTLADDETMLVQSGRPVGVLRTHEWAPRVLIANSNLVGDWATWPEFRRLERLGLTMYGQMTAGSWIYIGTQGILQGTYETFAAIATKRFGGSLTGTLTVTGGCGGMGGAQPLAVTLNGGVCLVVDVDPARLRRRVEHRYLDELASDLDDAVARCERARREGTAWSVGLVGNCATVLPELLRRGVEVDIVTDQTSAHDPLSYLPVGVDLDDWPEYAASKPEEFTDRARESMARHVEAMVGFLDAGAEVFDYGNSLRDEARRGGYERAFAFPGFVPAYIRPLFCEGKGPFRWAALSGDPADIHATDDAVLELFPDNDRLHRWIRAARDRVAFQGLPARICWLGQGERDRAGLRFNEMVASGALSAPVVIGRDHLDTGSVASPYRETEAMADGSDAIADWPLLNALVNTASGASWVSIHHGGGVGIGRSLHAGQVTVADGTELAARKIERVLTNDPASGVLRHVDAGYQRASEVATAHALRVPMAEVGTAR
;
A
#
# COMPACT_ATOMS: atom_id res chain seq x y z
N MET A 1 -4.89 -20.56 26.54
CA MET A 1 -5.01 -20.06 25.16
C MET A 1 -6.51 -20.05 24.86
N GLU A 2 -7.14 -18.87 24.81
CA GLU A 2 -8.47 -18.74 24.24
C GLU A 2 -8.38 -19.17 22.78
N GLY A 3 -9.32 -20.03 22.34
CA GLY A 3 -9.29 -20.58 20.99
C GLY A 3 -9.33 -19.49 19.93
N ALA A 4 -8.73 -19.77 18.76
CA ALA A 4 -8.71 -18.86 17.60
C ALA A 4 -10.12 -18.28 17.35
N ARG A 5 -10.21 -16.95 17.27
CA ARG A 5 -11.45 -16.22 17.03
C ARG A 5 -11.47 -15.74 15.57
N PRO A 6 -11.97 -16.54 14.63
CA PRO A 6 -12.02 -16.13 13.23
C PRO A 6 -12.98 -14.94 13.07
N VAL A 7 -12.47 -13.84 12.53
CA VAL A 7 -13.26 -12.65 12.17
C VAL A 7 -13.50 -12.66 10.68
N ARG A 8 -14.75 -12.44 10.25
CA ARG A 8 -15.12 -12.26 8.84
C ARG A 8 -16.11 -11.12 8.71
N ALA A 9 -16.01 -10.38 7.62
CA ALA A 9 -17.00 -9.36 7.28
C ALA A 9 -18.36 -10.01 6.98
N ALA A 10 -19.44 -9.37 7.43
CA ALA A 10 -20.77 -9.71 6.96
C ALA A 10 -20.87 -9.47 5.45
N ARG A 11 -21.67 -10.28 4.76
CA ARG A 11 -21.90 -10.22 3.31
C ARG A 11 -23.40 -10.07 3.01
N GLY A 12 -23.73 -9.64 1.80
CA GLY A 12 -25.11 -9.47 1.37
C GLY A 12 -25.73 -8.13 1.76
N THR A 13 -27.04 -8.03 1.68
CA THR A 13 -27.81 -6.78 1.81
C THR A 13 -28.34 -6.49 3.20
N THR A 14 -28.18 -7.41 4.15
CA THR A 14 -28.67 -7.23 5.53
C THR A 14 -27.72 -6.36 6.32
N LEU A 15 -28.24 -5.25 6.87
CA LEU A 15 -27.53 -4.38 7.79
C LEU A 15 -27.42 -5.01 9.17
N THR A 16 -26.25 -4.89 9.79
CA THR A 16 -26.00 -5.17 11.21
C THR A 16 -25.83 -3.88 12.01
N ALA A 17 -25.54 -2.78 11.32
CA ALA A 17 -25.49 -1.42 11.86
C ALA A 17 -26.73 -0.60 11.46
N ARG A 18 -26.80 0.67 11.86
CA ARG A 18 -27.98 1.52 11.60
C ARG A 18 -28.12 1.98 10.15
N SER A 19 -27.00 2.16 9.46
CA SER A 19 -26.97 2.62 8.07
C SER A 19 -25.79 2.02 7.32
N TRP A 20 -25.78 2.14 6.00
CA TRP A 20 -24.61 1.74 5.19
C TRP A 20 -23.37 2.56 5.49
N GLN A 21 -23.52 3.80 5.95
CA GLN A 21 -22.39 4.67 6.32
C GLN A 21 -21.67 4.19 7.59
N THR A 22 -22.36 3.43 8.47
CA THR A 22 -21.81 2.82 9.69
C THR A 22 -21.51 1.32 9.50
N GLU A 23 -22.26 0.63 8.65
CA GLU A 23 -22.01 -0.76 8.26
C GLU A 23 -20.70 -0.93 7.47
N ALA A 24 -20.39 0.02 6.58
CA ALA A 24 -19.20 -0.06 5.74
C ALA A 24 -17.90 -0.10 6.54
N PRO A 25 -17.60 0.83 7.46
CA PRO A 25 -16.41 0.74 8.30
C PRO A 25 -16.41 -0.51 9.19
N LEU A 26 -17.58 -1.00 9.64
CA LEU A 26 -17.71 -2.23 10.40
C LEU A 26 -17.28 -3.46 9.58
N ARG A 27 -17.81 -3.60 8.35
CA ARG A 27 -17.43 -4.70 7.44
C ARG A 27 -15.97 -4.63 7.07
N MET A 28 -15.44 -3.45 6.79
CA MET A 28 -14.04 -3.27 6.42
C MET A 28 -13.08 -3.52 7.58
N LEU A 29 -13.43 -3.15 8.82
CA LEU A 29 -12.68 -3.52 10.02
C LEU A 29 -12.61 -5.05 10.18
N CYS A 30 -13.73 -5.74 10.02
CA CYS A 30 -13.79 -7.20 10.07
C CYS A 30 -13.03 -7.85 8.89
N ASN A 31 -13.15 -7.29 7.69
CA ASN A 31 -12.44 -7.77 6.50
C ASN A 31 -10.92 -7.70 6.66
N ASN A 32 -10.41 -6.67 7.33
CA ASN A 32 -8.98 -6.55 7.61
C ASN A 32 -8.42 -7.71 8.44
N LEU A 33 -9.27 -8.36 9.24
CA LEU A 33 -8.90 -9.49 10.11
C LEU A 33 -9.38 -10.85 9.57
N ASP A 34 -9.99 -10.87 8.37
CA ASP A 34 -10.33 -12.13 7.70
C ASP A 34 -9.05 -12.96 7.51
N PRO A 35 -9.06 -14.27 7.85
CA PRO A 35 -7.90 -15.15 7.67
C PRO A 35 -7.34 -15.21 6.24
N GLU A 36 -8.16 -14.89 5.23
CA GLU A 36 -7.69 -14.79 3.85
C GLU A 36 -6.90 -13.48 3.60
N VAL A 37 -7.14 -12.45 4.42
CA VAL A 37 -6.58 -11.10 4.27
C VAL A 37 -5.39 -10.90 5.21
N ALA A 38 -5.58 -11.10 6.52
CA ALA A 38 -4.58 -10.82 7.54
C ALA A 38 -3.42 -11.83 7.56
N GLU A 39 -2.23 -11.35 7.90
CA GLU A 39 -1.06 -12.22 8.10
C GLU A 39 -1.15 -13.02 9.41
N ARG A 40 -1.55 -12.37 10.50
CA ARG A 40 -1.74 -12.99 11.83
C ARG A 40 -3.00 -12.41 12.49
N PRO A 41 -4.20 -12.89 12.11
CA PRO A 41 -5.46 -12.33 12.60
C PRO A 41 -5.64 -12.47 14.11
N ASP A 42 -5.13 -13.53 14.73
CA ASP A 42 -5.22 -13.75 16.18
C ASP A 42 -4.45 -12.68 16.98
N ASP A 43 -3.39 -12.10 16.40
CA ASP A 43 -2.61 -10.98 16.93
C ASP A 43 -3.13 -9.61 16.48
N LEU A 44 -4.25 -9.56 15.77
CA LEU A 44 -4.81 -8.36 15.11
C LEU A 44 -3.89 -7.77 14.04
N VAL A 45 -2.88 -8.52 13.58
CA VAL A 45 -1.89 -8.06 12.60
C VAL A 45 -2.39 -8.33 11.19
N VAL A 46 -2.54 -7.26 10.42
CA VAL A 46 -3.04 -7.31 9.05
C VAL A 46 -1.90 -7.56 8.06
N TYR A 47 -0.85 -6.73 8.09
CA TYR A 47 0.33 -6.89 7.23
C TYR A 47 1.54 -6.10 7.75
N GLY A 48 2.71 -6.29 7.11
CA GLY A 48 3.92 -5.52 7.36
C GLY A 48 4.55 -5.76 8.73
N GLY A 49 4.55 -7.01 9.17
CA GLY A 49 5.16 -7.46 10.41
C GLY A 49 4.32 -7.17 11.65
N THR A 50 3.96 -5.92 11.93
CA THR A 50 3.24 -5.49 13.14
C THR A 50 2.09 -4.52 12.89
N GLY A 51 1.71 -4.27 11.64
CA GLY A 51 0.61 -3.37 11.29
C GLY A 51 -0.75 -3.92 11.70
N ARG A 52 -1.43 -3.27 12.68
CA ARG A 52 -2.67 -3.74 13.30
C ARG A 52 -3.90 -2.98 12.87
N ALA A 53 -5.05 -3.67 12.89
CA ALA A 53 -6.37 -3.07 12.69
C ALA A 53 -6.97 -2.48 13.97
N ALA A 54 -6.62 -3.03 15.13
CA ALA A 54 -7.04 -2.59 16.45
C ALA A 54 -5.90 -2.79 17.44
N ARG A 55 -5.91 -2.03 18.56
CA ARG A 55 -4.87 -2.07 19.58
C ARG A 55 -4.82 -3.42 20.30
N ASP A 56 -5.99 -3.90 20.68
CA ASP A 56 -6.25 -5.15 21.38
C ASP A 56 -7.68 -5.63 21.09
N TRP A 57 -8.00 -6.85 21.48
CA TRP A 57 -9.31 -7.44 21.26
C TRP A 57 -10.44 -6.68 21.98
N ALA A 58 -10.19 -6.11 23.15
CA ALA A 58 -11.19 -5.30 23.88
C ALA A 58 -11.53 -4.03 23.09
N SER A 59 -10.53 -3.40 22.46
CA SER A 59 -10.70 -2.25 21.58
C SER A 59 -11.45 -2.63 20.30
N PHE A 60 -11.12 -3.77 19.69
CA PHE A 60 -11.85 -4.30 18.54
C PHE A 60 -13.34 -4.50 18.85
N ASP A 61 -13.65 -5.19 19.94
CA ASP A 61 -15.03 -5.42 20.37
C ASP A 61 -15.77 -4.12 20.68
N ALA A 62 -15.10 -3.15 21.27
CA ALA A 62 -15.69 -1.83 21.53
C ALA A 62 -15.97 -1.08 20.23
N MET A 63 -15.08 -1.13 19.23
CA MET A 63 -15.33 -0.55 17.91
C MET A 63 -16.52 -1.21 17.20
N VAL A 64 -16.59 -2.54 17.21
CA VAL A 64 -17.72 -3.29 16.62
C VAL A 64 -19.05 -2.87 17.28
N ARG A 65 -19.13 -2.88 18.61
CA ARG A 65 -20.35 -2.44 19.32
C ARG A 65 -20.72 -0.98 19.02
N THR A 66 -19.73 -0.10 18.96
CA THR A 66 -19.98 1.32 18.68
C THR A 66 -20.50 1.51 17.25
N LEU A 67 -19.85 0.92 16.24
CA LEU A 67 -20.27 1.04 14.85
C LEU A 67 -21.68 0.47 14.61
N THR A 68 -22.04 -0.62 15.32
CA THR A 68 -23.40 -1.20 15.25
C THR A 68 -24.48 -0.22 15.71
N THR A 69 -24.17 0.68 16.64
CA THR A 69 -25.14 1.59 17.27
C THR A 69 -24.99 3.06 16.89
N LEU A 70 -23.90 3.42 16.21
CA LEU A 70 -23.56 4.79 15.83
C LEU A 70 -24.64 5.43 14.96
N ALA A 71 -25.07 6.64 15.31
CA ALA A 71 -26.03 7.40 14.50
C ALA A 71 -25.35 8.15 13.35
N ASP A 72 -26.14 8.54 12.34
CA ASP A 72 -25.60 9.21 11.15
C ASP A 72 -25.13 10.65 11.39
N ASP A 73 -25.43 11.23 12.56
CA ASP A 73 -24.93 12.51 13.04
C ASP A 73 -23.87 12.39 14.16
N GLU A 74 -23.31 11.18 14.33
CA GLU A 74 -22.26 10.91 15.31
C GLU A 74 -20.94 10.50 14.63
N THR A 75 -19.83 10.80 15.29
CA THR A 75 -18.47 10.45 14.85
C THR A 75 -17.74 9.71 15.96
N MET A 76 -17.27 8.49 15.68
CA MET A 76 -16.39 7.74 16.57
C MET A 76 -14.94 8.20 16.40
N LEU A 77 -14.27 8.49 17.52
CA LEU A 77 -12.84 8.83 17.55
C LEU A 77 -12.01 7.60 17.92
N VAL A 78 -11.00 7.30 17.11
CA VAL A 78 -10.09 6.16 17.30
C VAL A 78 -8.65 6.65 17.43
N GLN A 79 -8.07 6.43 18.60
CA GLN A 79 -6.67 6.78 18.90
C GLN A 79 -5.84 5.51 18.97
N SER A 80 -4.92 5.35 18.04
CA SER A 80 -4.03 4.19 17.93
C SER A 80 -4.79 2.86 18.18
N GLY A 81 -5.83 2.64 17.35
CA GLY A 81 -6.63 1.42 17.35
C GLY A 81 -7.57 1.23 18.56
N ARG A 82 -7.79 2.26 19.37
CA ARG A 82 -8.72 2.25 20.49
C ARG A 82 -9.82 3.28 20.29
N PRO A 83 -11.11 2.92 20.37
CA PRO A 83 -12.18 3.90 20.36
C PRO A 83 -12.18 4.66 21.69
N VAL A 84 -12.03 5.97 21.62
CA VAL A 84 -11.87 6.83 22.81
C VAL A 84 -13.07 7.72 23.08
N GLY A 85 -13.98 7.83 22.13
CA GLY A 85 -15.21 8.60 22.32
C GLY A 85 -16.08 8.63 21.08
N VAL A 86 -17.33 9.03 21.29
CA VAL A 86 -18.31 9.34 20.24
C VAL A 86 -18.76 10.78 20.47
N LEU A 87 -18.69 11.59 19.43
CA LEU A 87 -19.11 12.98 19.47
C LEU A 87 -20.24 13.21 18.48
N ARG A 88 -21.20 14.05 18.86
CA ARG A 88 -22.23 14.51 17.95
C ARG A 88 -21.63 15.49 16.95
N THR A 89 -21.87 15.22 15.66
CA THR A 89 -21.40 16.03 14.53
C THR A 89 -22.59 16.38 13.62
N HIS A 90 -22.58 15.95 12.38
CA HIS A 90 -23.67 16.13 11.41
C HIS A 90 -23.55 15.08 10.29
N GLU A 91 -24.57 14.93 9.45
CA GLU A 91 -24.64 13.92 8.39
C GLU A 91 -23.50 13.99 7.35
N TRP A 92 -22.91 15.17 7.16
CA TRP A 92 -21.75 15.36 6.26
C TRP A 92 -20.43 14.93 6.88
N ALA A 93 -20.33 14.91 8.21
CA ALA A 93 -19.09 14.56 8.88
C ALA A 93 -18.71 13.08 8.68
N PRO A 94 -17.42 12.74 8.76
CA PRO A 94 -16.99 11.35 8.82
C PRO A 94 -17.63 10.60 9.99
N ARG A 95 -17.98 9.34 9.76
CA ARG A 95 -18.47 8.45 10.85
C ARG A 95 -17.34 8.01 11.77
N VAL A 96 -16.09 7.99 11.25
CA VAL A 96 -14.91 7.63 12.03
C VAL A 96 -13.75 8.58 11.72
N LEU A 97 -13.07 9.04 12.77
CA LEU A 97 -11.79 9.74 12.67
C LEU A 97 -10.73 8.93 13.40
N ILE A 98 -9.63 8.65 12.71
CA ILE A 98 -8.56 7.75 13.18
C ILE A 98 -7.24 8.52 13.21
N ALA A 99 -6.50 8.40 14.33
CA ALA A 99 -5.10 8.83 14.40
C ALA A 99 -4.26 7.70 15.00
N ASN A 100 -3.25 7.23 14.25
CA ASN A 100 -2.43 6.10 14.66
C ASN A 100 -0.95 6.48 14.78
N SER A 101 -0.33 6.12 15.90
CA SER A 101 1.11 6.19 16.16
C SER A 101 1.77 7.56 15.94
N ASN A 102 1.00 8.65 15.91
CA ASN A 102 1.55 9.98 15.74
C ASN A 102 2.31 10.42 17.00
N LEU A 103 3.62 10.53 16.90
CA LEU A 103 4.53 10.99 17.95
C LEU A 103 5.08 12.38 17.60
N VAL A 104 5.33 13.17 18.63
CA VAL A 104 5.92 14.51 18.48
C VAL A 104 7.41 14.38 18.18
N GLY A 105 7.89 15.07 17.18
CA GLY A 105 9.27 15.29 16.74
C GLY A 105 10.34 14.38 17.33
N ASP A 106 11.06 14.83 18.34
CA ASP A 106 12.18 14.11 18.96
C ASP A 106 11.79 12.78 19.62
N TRP A 107 10.50 12.59 19.96
CA TRP A 107 9.98 11.33 20.49
C TRP A 107 9.56 10.33 19.39
N ALA A 108 9.59 10.73 18.14
CA ALA A 108 9.24 9.87 17.02
C ALA A 108 10.36 8.87 16.68
N THR A 109 10.69 8.02 17.64
CA THR A 109 11.75 6.99 17.55
C THR A 109 11.21 5.61 17.88
N TRP A 110 11.81 4.55 17.31
CA TRP A 110 11.43 3.17 17.61
C TRP A 110 11.53 2.81 19.10
N PRO A 111 12.58 3.20 19.87
CA PRO A 111 12.62 2.91 21.30
C PRO A 111 11.45 3.51 22.08
N GLU A 112 11.09 4.77 21.81
CA GLU A 112 9.96 5.43 22.47
C GLU A 112 8.62 4.82 22.03
N PHE A 113 8.45 4.57 20.72
CA PHE A 113 7.25 3.90 20.22
C PHE A 113 7.02 2.56 20.92
N ARG A 114 8.03 1.70 21.01
CA ARG A 114 7.96 0.40 21.68
C ARG A 114 7.70 0.51 23.18
N ARG A 115 8.26 1.54 23.83
CA ARG A 115 7.97 1.83 25.23
C ARG A 115 6.47 2.11 25.42
N LEU A 116 5.90 2.99 24.60
CA LEU A 116 4.48 3.35 24.64
C LEU A 116 3.58 2.17 24.25
N GLU A 117 3.98 1.36 23.30
CA GLU A 117 3.24 0.16 22.89
C GLU A 117 3.17 -0.86 24.05
N ARG A 118 4.29 -1.12 24.75
CA ARG A 118 4.28 -1.99 25.95
C ARG A 118 3.41 -1.46 27.08
N LEU A 119 3.22 -0.16 27.19
CA LEU A 119 2.29 0.47 28.13
C LEU A 119 0.83 0.44 27.66
N GLY A 120 0.55 -0.10 26.46
CA GLY A 120 -0.78 -0.15 25.88
C GLY A 120 -1.33 1.22 25.46
N LEU A 121 -0.46 2.21 25.18
CA LEU A 121 -0.84 3.58 24.84
C LEU A 121 -0.91 3.83 23.34
N THR A 122 -0.24 3.02 22.56
CA THR A 122 -0.21 3.12 21.09
C THR A 122 -0.21 1.74 20.43
N MET A 123 -0.38 1.72 19.12
CA MET A 123 -0.16 0.55 18.27
C MET A 123 0.41 1.01 16.93
N TYR A 124 1.09 0.12 16.21
CA TYR A 124 1.50 0.40 14.85
C TYR A 124 0.33 0.19 13.89
N GLY A 125 -0.41 1.26 13.65
CA GLY A 125 -1.56 1.27 12.73
C GLY A 125 -1.11 1.57 11.31
N GLN A 126 -0.30 0.69 10.73
CA GLN A 126 0.33 0.90 9.43
C GLN A 126 -0.70 1.13 8.33
N MET A 127 -0.73 2.37 7.78
CA MET A 127 -1.47 2.74 6.56
C MET A 127 -2.88 2.12 6.49
N THR A 128 -3.15 1.35 5.43
CA THR A 128 -4.46 0.72 5.16
C THR A 128 -4.87 -0.35 6.17
N ALA A 129 -3.94 -0.91 6.96
CA ALA A 129 -4.27 -1.77 8.09
C ALA A 129 -5.00 -1.00 9.20
N GLY A 130 -4.44 0.12 9.63
CA GLY A 130 -4.99 0.95 10.70
C GLY A 130 -6.19 1.79 10.28
N SER A 131 -6.46 1.95 9.00
CA SER A 131 -7.63 2.66 8.44
C SER A 131 -8.68 1.74 7.82
N TRP A 132 -8.51 0.44 7.96
CA TRP A 132 -9.49 -0.58 7.54
C TRP A 132 -9.86 -0.52 6.05
N ILE A 133 -8.89 -0.24 5.20
CA ILE A 133 -9.05 -0.23 3.74
C ILE A 133 -8.03 -1.14 3.02
N TYR A 134 -7.36 -2.01 3.76
CA TYR A 134 -6.53 -3.06 3.17
C TYR A 134 -7.42 -4.12 2.50
N ILE A 135 -7.11 -4.44 1.26
CA ILE A 135 -7.89 -5.34 0.41
C ILE A 135 -7.07 -6.57 -0.03
N GLY A 136 -6.11 -6.98 0.80
CA GLY A 136 -5.17 -8.04 0.46
C GLY A 136 -4.02 -7.55 -0.43
N THR A 137 -3.20 -8.51 -0.89
CA THR A 137 -2.02 -8.25 -1.71
C THR A 137 -2.33 -7.51 -3.02
N GLN A 138 -3.54 -7.66 -3.57
CA GLN A 138 -3.96 -6.92 -4.76
C GLN A 138 -3.92 -5.39 -4.58
N GLY A 139 -4.01 -4.90 -3.33
CA GLY A 139 -4.00 -3.48 -3.02
C GLY A 139 -2.74 -2.74 -3.44
N ILE A 140 -1.61 -3.44 -3.58
CA ILE A 140 -0.35 -2.88 -4.11
C ILE A 140 -0.05 -3.36 -5.53
N LEU A 141 -0.70 -4.43 -5.99
CA LEU A 141 -0.35 -5.12 -7.24
C LEU A 141 -0.36 -4.18 -8.45
N GLN A 142 -1.37 -3.32 -8.59
CA GLN A 142 -1.45 -2.45 -9.74
C GLN A 142 -0.37 -1.36 -9.74
N GLY A 143 -0.05 -0.76 -8.59
CA GLY A 143 1.07 0.19 -8.50
C GLY A 143 2.40 -0.46 -8.83
N THR A 144 2.60 -1.70 -8.42
CA THR A 144 3.77 -2.50 -8.78
C THR A 144 3.77 -2.84 -10.27
N TYR A 145 2.64 -3.23 -10.84
CA TYR A 145 2.47 -3.43 -12.28
C TYR A 145 2.82 -2.16 -13.07
N GLU A 146 2.33 -1.00 -12.63
CA GLU A 146 2.62 0.29 -13.27
C GLU A 146 4.11 0.65 -13.21
N THR A 147 4.77 0.34 -12.10
CA THR A 147 6.22 0.55 -11.95
C THR A 147 6.99 -0.31 -12.96
N PHE A 148 6.71 -1.60 -13.04
CA PHE A 148 7.36 -2.50 -14.01
C PHE A 148 6.99 -2.17 -15.46
N ALA A 149 5.77 -1.72 -15.73
CA ALA A 149 5.39 -1.24 -17.06
C ALA A 149 6.15 0.04 -17.47
N ALA A 150 6.40 0.95 -16.51
CA ALA A 150 7.23 2.13 -16.76
C ALA A 150 8.70 1.74 -17.02
N ILE A 151 9.25 0.80 -16.28
CA ILE A 151 10.59 0.23 -16.51
C ILE A 151 10.66 -0.43 -17.90
N ALA A 152 9.70 -1.29 -18.24
CA ALA A 152 9.62 -1.94 -19.53
C ALA A 152 9.63 -0.92 -20.68
N THR A 153 8.85 0.14 -20.57
CA THR A 153 8.79 1.22 -21.56
C THR A 153 10.13 1.97 -21.67
N LYS A 154 10.74 2.30 -20.51
CA LYS A 154 11.96 3.11 -20.46
C LYS A 154 13.21 2.35 -20.92
N ARG A 155 13.31 1.04 -20.61
CA ARG A 155 14.54 0.27 -20.75
C ARG A 155 14.45 -0.92 -21.71
N PHE A 156 13.27 -1.51 -21.92
CA PHE A 156 13.11 -2.80 -22.56
C PHE A 156 12.09 -2.80 -23.73
N GLY A 157 11.86 -1.65 -24.36
CA GLY A 157 11.01 -1.55 -25.56
C GLY A 157 9.51 -1.83 -25.32
N GLY A 158 9.03 -1.75 -24.07
CA GLY A 158 7.62 -1.87 -23.70
C GLY A 158 7.20 -3.24 -23.15
N SER A 159 8.11 -4.21 -23.05
CA SER A 159 7.86 -5.53 -22.45
C SER A 159 9.06 -5.98 -21.62
N LEU A 160 8.82 -6.78 -20.58
CA LEU A 160 9.87 -7.45 -19.81
C LEU A 160 10.17 -8.88 -20.33
N THR A 161 9.67 -9.25 -21.52
CA THR A 161 9.93 -10.57 -22.10
C THR A 161 11.44 -10.81 -22.27
N GLY A 162 11.93 -11.93 -21.75
CA GLY A 162 13.36 -12.29 -21.79
C GLY A 162 14.21 -11.59 -20.73
N THR A 163 13.62 -10.84 -19.78
CA THR A 163 14.35 -10.24 -18.65
C THR A 163 14.18 -11.06 -17.37
N LEU A 164 15.16 -10.97 -16.47
CA LEU A 164 15.13 -11.52 -15.12
C LEU A 164 15.08 -10.37 -14.10
N THR A 165 14.03 -10.37 -13.29
CA THR A 165 13.90 -9.51 -12.11
C THR A 165 14.22 -10.32 -10.85
N VAL A 166 15.08 -9.80 -9.98
CA VAL A 166 15.32 -10.36 -8.64
C VAL A 166 14.78 -9.39 -7.59
N THR A 167 14.01 -9.92 -6.63
CA THR A 167 13.43 -9.11 -5.56
C THR A 167 13.46 -9.85 -4.22
N GLY A 168 13.51 -9.09 -3.12
CA GLY A 168 13.43 -9.59 -1.76
C GLY A 168 12.06 -9.33 -1.13
N GLY A 169 11.61 -10.28 -0.27
CA GLY A 169 10.38 -10.16 0.50
C GLY A 169 9.11 -10.59 -0.25
N CYS A 170 8.37 -11.52 0.35
CA CYS A 170 7.15 -12.10 -0.23
C CYS A 170 5.95 -12.04 0.74
N GLY A 171 5.95 -11.07 1.65
CA GLY A 171 4.86 -10.77 2.58
C GLY A 171 3.63 -10.16 1.91
N GLY A 172 2.76 -9.51 2.70
CA GLY A 172 1.52 -8.89 2.20
C GLY A 172 1.72 -7.92 1.04
N MET A 173 2.78 -7.12 1.09
CA MET A 173 3.11 -6.13 0.06
C MET A 173 4.07 -6.70 -1.00
N GLY A 174 5.22 -7.25 -0.59
CA GLY A 174 6.22 -7.80 -1.50
C GLY A 174 5.73 -8.96 -2.35
N GLY A 175 4.76 -9.71 -1.84
CA GLY A 175 4.12 -10.81 -2.57
C GLY A 175 3.38 -10.41 -3.85
N ALA A 176 3.17 -9.11 -4.11
CA ALA A 176 2.63 -8.63 -5.37
C ALA A 176 3.66 -8.59 -6.51
N GLN A 177 4.95 -8.54 -6.18
CA GLN A 177 6.00 -8.33 -7.18
C GLN A 177 6.11 -9.44 -8.22
N PRO A 178 6.08 -10.75 -7.86
CA PRO A 178 6.18 -11.81 -8.86
C PRO A 178 5.08 -11.72 -9.92
N LEU A 179 3.83 -11.55 -9.50
CA LEU A 179 2.70 -11.41 -10.43
C LEU A 179 2.82 -10.13 -11.28
N ALA A 180 3.23 -9.01 -10.70
CA ALA A 180 3.41 -7.76 -11.44
C ALA A 180 4.47 -7.88 -12.54
N VAL A 181 5.58 -8.57 -12.28
CA VAL A 181 6.64 -8.85 -13.27
C VAL A 181 6.10 -9.75 -14.38
N THR A 182 5.43 -10.86 -14.03
CA THR A 182 4.91 -11.81 -15.03
C THR A 182 3.77 -11.21 -15.86
N LEU A 183 2.94 -10.33 -15.31
CA LEU A 183 1.93 -9.58 -16.07
C LEU A 183 2.56 -8.59 -17.07
N ASN A 184 3.81 -8.19 -16.87
CA ASN A 184 4.60 -7.41 -17.83
C ASN A 184 5.47 -8.26 -18.76
N GLY A 185 5.33 -9.59 -18.72
CA GLY A 185 6.00 -10.55 -19.60
C GLY A 185 7.37 -11.04 -19.10
N GLY A 186 7.82 -10.61 -17.92
CA GLY A 186 9.14 -10.91 -17.37
C GLY A 186 9.22 -12.20 -16.56
N VAL A 187 10.45 -12.59 -16.22
CA VAL A 187 10.76 -13.65 -15.25
C VAL A 187 11.11 -13.03 -13.91
N CYS A 188 10.59 -13.59 -12.81
CA CYS A 188 10.84 -13.11 -11.46
C CYS A 188 11.44 -14.19 -10.56
N LEU A 189 12.54 -13.87 -9.89
CA LEU A 189 13.04 -14.62 -8.74
C LEU A 189 12.73 -13.81 -7.47
N VAL A 190 11.86 -14.34 -6.60
CA VAL A 190 11.58 -13.72 -5.30
C VAL A 190 12.20 -14.53 -4.17
N VAL A 191 12.91 -13.84 -3.28
CA VAL A 191 13.62 -14.44 -2.13
C VAL A 191 12.93 -14.01 -0.84
N ASP A 192 12.55 -14.98 0.00
CA ASP A 192 12.04 -14.71 1.35
C ASP A 192 12.56 -15.74 2.34
N VAL A 193 12.80 -15.31 3.57
CA VAL A 193 13.28 -16.19 4.65
C VAL A 193 12.21 -17.14 5.17
N ASP A 194 10.94 -16.79 4.99
CA ASP A 194 9.80 -17.54 5.50
C ASP A 194 9.13 -18.39 4.41
N PRO A 195 9.28 -19.72 4.45
CA PRO A 195 8.66 -20.62 3.49
C PRO A 195 7.12 -20.57 3.51
N ALA A 196 6.50 -20.17 4.62
CA ALA A 196 5.05 -20.08 4.71
C ALA A 196 4.52 -18.91 3.89
N ARG A 197 5.23 -17.79 3.87
CA ARG A 197 4.89 -16.63 3.01
C ARG A 197 4.93 -17.00 1.54
N LEU A 198 6.00 -17.68 1.10
CA LEU A 198 6.14 -18.11 -0.29
C LEU A 198 5.03 -19.10 -0.69
N ARG A 199 4.75 -20.13 0.13
CA ARG A 199 3.66 -21.09 -0.13
C ARG A 199 2.31 -20.39 -0.25
N ARG A 200 2.01 -19.44 0.65
CA ARG A 200 0.77 -18.65 0.59
C ARG A 200 0.63 -17.88 -0.74
N ARG A 201 1.72 -17.39 -1.32
CA ARG A 201 1.67 -16.70 -2.62
C ARG A 201 1.43 -17.65 -3.79
N VAL A 202 1.93 -18.88 -3.72
CA VAL A 202 1.59 -19.92 -4.69
C VAL A 202 0.10 -20.29 -4.59
N GLU A 203 -0.41 -20.52 -3.39
CA GLU A 203 -1.82 -20.82 -3.13
C GLU A 203 -2.75 -19.71 -3.65
N HIS A 204 -2.36 -18.45 -3.46
CA HIS A 204 -3.11 -17.27 -3.93
C HIS A 204 -2.81 -16.90 -5.39
N ARG A 205 -2.00 -17.67 -6.12
CA ARG A 205 -1.67 -17.47 -7.54
C ARG A 205 -0.91 -16.17 -7.84
N TYR A 206 -0.14 -15.66 -6.86
CA TYR A 206 0.78 -14.53 -7.04
C TYR A 206 2.19 -14.96 -7.38
N LEU A 207 2.53 -16.22 -7.12
CA LEU A 207 3.80 -16.87 -7.41
C LEU A 207 3.50 -18.19 -8.11
N ASP A 208 4.27 -18.53 -9.16
CA ASP A 208 3.98 -19.73 -9.95
C ASP A 208 4.51 -21.00 -9.30
N GLU A 209 5.76 -20.99 -8.79
CA GLU A 209 6.36 -22.19 -8.17
C GLU A 209 7.45 -21.86 -7.14
N LEU A 210 7.86 -22.88 -6.38
CA LEU A 210 8.99 -22.82 -5.45
C LEU A 210 10.16 -23.65 -5.96
N ALA A 211 11.37 -23.12 -5.82
CA ALA A 211 12.61 -23.85 -6.06
C ALA A 211 13.08 -24.57 -4.80
N SER A 212 13.80 -25.69 -4.99
CA SER A 212 14.40 -26.47 -3.90
C SER A 212 15.63 -25.78 -3.29
N ASP A 213 16.40 -25.10 -4.12
CA ASP A 213 17.64 -24.42 -3.77
C ASP A 213 18.00 -23.34 -4.83
N LEU A 214 19.13 -22.67 -4.64
CA LEU A 214 19.57 -21.59 -5.53
C LEU A 214 19.91 -22.09 -6.94
N ASP A 215 20.48 -23.30 -7.09
CA ASP A 215 20.83 -23.85 -8.40
C ASP A 215 19.58 -24.17 -9.21
N ASP A 216 18.57 -24.76 -8.58
CA ASP A 216 17.26 -25.04 -9.17
C ASP A 216 16.53 -23.71 -9.52
N ALA A 217 16.57 -22.71 -8.63
CA ALA A 217 15.96 -21.40 -8.88
C ALA A 217 16.55 -20.72 -10.12
N VAL A 218 17.87 -20.64 -10.20
CA VAL A 218 18.58 -20.04 -11.34
C VAL A 218 18.28 -20.81 -12.63
N ALA A 219 18.36 -22.15 -12.60
CA ALA A 219 18.09 -22.98 -13.79
C ALA A 219 16.66 -22.79 -14.33
N ARG A 220 15.65 -22.68 -13.45
CA ARG A 220 14.25 -22.42 -13.85
C ARG A 220 14.08 -21.03 -14.44
N CYS A 221 14.63 -19.99 -13.78
CA CYS A 221 14.57 -18.62 -14.28
C CYS A 221 15.25 -18.47 -15.64
N GLU A 222 16.44 -19.02 -15.83
CA GLU A 222 17.16 -18.99 -17.10
C GLU A 222 16.45 -19.75 -18.20
N ARG A 223 15.80 -20.88 -17.89
CA ARG A 223 14.97 -21.61 -18.85
C ARG A 223 13.79 -20.73 -19.31
N ALA A 224 13.01 -20.19 -18.38
CA ALA A 224 11.86 -19.34 -18.67
C ALA A 224 12.28 -18.10 -19.48
N ARG A 225 13.43 -17.47 -19.13
CA ARG A 225 14.01 -16.34 -19.85
C ARG A 225 14.34 -16.69 -21.31
N ARG A 226 15.01 -17.82 -21.56
CA ARG A 226 15.35 -18.26 -22.93
C ARG A 226 14.13 -18.62 -23.77
N GLU A 227 13.09 -19.16 -23.14
CA GLU A 227 11.82 -19.51 -23.79
C GLU A 227 10.92 -18.27 -24.00
N GLY A 228 11.27 -17.12 -23.43
CA GLY A 228 10.44 -15.91 -23.45
C GLY A 228 9.12 -16.08 -22.71
N THR A 229 9.07 -17.03 -21.74
CA THR A 229 7.88 -17.34 -20.94
C THR A 229 7.90 -16.48 -19.68
N ALA A 230 6.80 -15.76 -19.44
CA ALA A 230 6.60 -15.06 -18.16
C ALA A 230 6.40 -16.07 -17.03
N TRP A 231 7.31 -16.09 -16.06
CA TRP A 231 7.30 -17.06 -14.98
C TRP A 231 7.90 -16.51 -13.70
N SER A 232 7.41 -16.95 -12.54
CA SER A 232 7.93 -16.54 -11.25
C SER A 232 8.34 -17.73 -10.38
N VAL A 233 9.50 -17.60 -9.74
CA VAL A 233 10.12 -18.63 -8.91
C VAL A 233 10.38 -18.05 -7.52
N GLY A 234 9.92 -18.73 -6.49
CA GLY A 234 10.21 -18.41 -5.08
C GLY A 234 11.38 -19.22 -4.56
N LEU A 235 12.29 -18.59 -3.84
CA LEU A 235 13.41 -19.21 -3.17
C LEU A 235 13.38 -18.88 -1.67
N VAL A 236 13.42 -19.93 -0.83
CA VAL A 236 13.64 -19.74 0.61
C VAL A 236 15.10 -19.39 0.86
N GLY A 237 15.34 -18.19 1.40
CA GLY A 237 16.69 -17.72 1.64
C GLY A 237 16.74 -16.30 2.20
N ASN A 238 17.93 -15.91 2.67
CA ASN A 238 18.18 -14.54 3.12
C ASN A 238 18.79 -13.71 1.97
N CYS A 239 18.18 -12.60 1.64
CA CYS A 239 18.63 -11.72 0.54
C CYS A 239 20.09 -11.27 0.71
N ALA A 240 20.53 -11.02 1.94
CA ALA A 240 21.91 -10.67 2.26
C ALA A 240 22.94 -11.83 2.03
N THR A 241 22.45 -13.02 1.68
CA THR A 241 23.27 -14.17 1.28
C THR A 241 23.05 -14.51 -0.19
N VAL A 242 21.79 -14.52 -0.63
CA VAL A 242 21.41 -14.96 -1.98
C VAL A 242 21.89 -13.95 -3.04
N LEU A 243 21.65 -12.64 -2.85
CA LEU A 243 22.03 -11.63 -3.84
C LEU A 243 23.55 -11.54 -4.04
N PRO A 244 24.40 -11.52 -2.99
CA PRO A 244 25.86 -11.60 -3.15
C PRO A 244 26.30 -12.86 -3.89
N GLU A 245 25.65 -13.99 -3.65
CA GLU A 245 26.00 -15.25 -4.31
C GLU A 245 25.60 -15.27 -5.81
N LEU A 246 24.44 -14.72 -6.17
CA LEU A 246 24.03 -14.51 -7.57
C LEU A 246 25.04 -13.63 -8.31
N LEU A 247 25.45 -12.52 -7.68
CA LEU A 247 26.44 -11.59 -8.23
C LEU A 247 27.81 -12.28 -8.43
N ARG A 248 28.29 -13.02 -7.41
CA ARG A 248 29.55 -13.78 -7.45
C ARG A 248 29.56 -14.86 -8.56
N ARG A 249 28.41 -15.47 -8.84
CA ARG A 249 28.25 -16.46 -9.92
C ARG A 249 28.14 -15.83 -11.31
N GLY A 250 28.03 -14.50 -11.39
CA GLY A 250 27.85 -13.79 -12.67
C GLY A 250 26.49 -14.08 -13.32
N VAL A 251 25.45 -14.35 -12.50
CA VAL A 251 24.08 -14.50 -13.03
C VAL A 251 23.64 -13.16 -13.62
N GLU A 252 23.26 -13.17 -14.89
CA GLU A 252 22.75 -11.97 -15.56
C GLU A 252 21.35 -11.61 -15.02
N VAL A 253 21.26 -10.48 -14.32
CA VAL A 253 20.01 -9.94 -13.77
C VAL A 253 19.77 -8.57 -14.42
N ASP A 254 18.57 -8.36 -14.93
CA ASP A 254 18.20 -7.12 -15.63
C ASP A 254 17.62 -6.08 -14.68
N ILE A 255 16.88 -6.53 -13.65
CA ILE A 255 16.19 -5.65 -12.69
C ILE A 255 16.39 -6.20 -11.27
N VAL A 256 16.74 -5.32 -10.32
CA VAL A 256 16.84 -5.67 -8.90
C VAL A 256 16.05 -4.66 -8.07
N THR A 257 15.23 -5.17 -7.16
CA THR A 257 14.51 -4.35 -6.19
C THR A 257 14.30 -5.11 -4.88
N ASP A 258 13.67 -4.48 -3.90
CA ASP A 258 13.42 -5.08 -2.59
C ASP A 258 12.14 -4.59 -1.95
N GLN A 259 11.45 -5.49 -1.27
CA GLN A 259 10.32 -5.19 -0.40
C GLN A 259 10.31 -6.06 0.88
N THR A 260 11.49 -6.36 1.41
CA THR A 260 11.64 -6.97 2.74
C THR A 260 11.10 -6.04 3.84
N SER A 261 10.89 -6.56 5.04
CA SER A 261 10.36 -5.76 6.17
C SER A 261 11.45 -4.88 6.83
N ALA A 262 12.28 -4.21 6.04
CA ALA A 262 13.41 -3.39 6.51
C ALA A 262 13.01 -2.09 7.25
N HIS A 263 11.74 -1.69 7.18
CA HIS A 263 11.19 -0.52 7.87
C HIS A 263 11.27 -0.61 9.41
N ASP A 264 11.30 -1.81 9.93
CA ASP A 264 11.62 -2.12 11.34
C ASP A 264 12.75 -3.14 11.38
N PRO A 265 13.96 -2.79 11.86
CA PRO A 265 15.09 -3.70 11.93
C PRO A 265 14.82 -5.02 12.68
N LEU A 266 13.90 -5.01 13.67
CA LEU A 266 13.49 -6.25 14.33
C LEU A 266 12.62 -7.17 13.45
N SER A 267 12.16 -6.66 12.31
CA SER A 267 11.39 -7.40 11.31
C SER A 267 12.23 -7.87 10.11
N TYR A 268 13.54 -7.68 10.13
CA TYR A 268 14.48 -8.18 9.13
C TYR A 268 15.40 -9.24 9.74
N LEU A 269 15.31 -10.49 9.26
CA LEU A 269 16.10 -11.62 9.80
C LEU A 269 17.59 -11.45 9.49
N PRO A 270 18.48 -11.33 10.51
CA PRO A 270 19.92 -11.25 10.31
C PRO A 270 20.50 -12.56 9.73
N VAL A 271 21.57 -12.43 8.96
CA VAL A 271 22.35 -13.60 8.50
C VAL A 271 22.82 -14.43 9.67
N GLY A 272 22.63 -15.77 9.59
CA GLY A 272 23.07 -16.72 10.62
C GLY A 272 22.16 -16.77 11.85
N VAL A 273 20.94 -16.26 11.75
CA VAL A 273 19.87 -16.44 12.73
C VAL A 273 18.81 -17.35 12.11
N ASP A 274 18.42 -18.40 12.84
CA ASP A 274 17.37 -19.30 12.40
C ASP A 274 15.98 -18.62 12.54
N LEU A 275 15.05 -18.98 11.66
CA LEU A 275 13.70 -18.42 11.64
C LEU A 275 12.95 -18.69 12.96
N ASP A 276 13.16 -19.87 13.54
CA ASP A 276 12.51 -20.28 14.80
C ASP A 276 13.05 -19.50 16.01
N ASP A 277 14.33 -19.10 15.99
CA ASP A 277 14.97 -18.34 17.07
C ASP A 277 14.68 -16.83 17.01
N TRP A 278 14.19 -16.35 15.85
CA TRP A 278 13.98 -14.93 15.61
C TRP A 278 13.14 -14.22 16.67
N PRO A 279 11.92 -14.69 17.03
CA PRO A 279 11.06 -13.96 17.95
C PRO A 279 11.69 -13.80 19.34
N GLU A 280 12.32 -14.86 19.87
CA GLU A 280 12.96 -14.84 21.18
C GLU A 280 14.21 -13.95 21.17
N TYR A 281 15.03 -14.04 20.13
CA TYR A 281 16.23 -13.21 20.02
C TYR A 281 15.89 -11.72 19.87
N ALA A 282 14.95 -11.37 19.01
CA ALA A 282 14.49 -9.99 18.84
C ALA A 282 13.88 -9.40 20.13
N ALA A 283 13.19 -10.23 20.93
CA ALA A 283 12.58 -9.81 22.18
C ALA A 283 13.61 -9.68 23.32
N SER A 284 14.54 -10.64 23.43
CA SER A 284 15.50 -10.70 24.53
C SER A 284 16.69 -9.76 24.37
N LYS A 285 17.13 -9.52 23.13
CA LYS A 285 18.32 -8.71 22.80
C LYS A 285 18.06 -7.76 21.61
N PRO A 286 17.11 -6.82 21.73
CA PRO A 286 16.67 -6.01 20.60
C PRO A 286 17.74 -5.11 20.00
N GLU A 287 18.70 -4.61 20.79
CA GLU A 287 19.80 -3.76 20.32
C GLU A 287 20.80 -4.60 19.49
N GLU A 288 21.27 -5.71 20.05
CA GLU A 288 22.20 -6.63 19.36
C GLU A 288 21.56 -7.18 18.06
N PHE A 289 20.28 -7.54 18.11
CA PHE A 289 19.53 -7.97 16.94
C PHE A 289 19.47 -6.87 15.87
N THR A 290 19.16 -5.63 16.27
CA THR A 290 19.09 -4.47 15.37
C THR A 290 20.41 -4.23 14.65
N ASP A 291 21.54 -4.30 15.37
CA ASP A 291 22.85 -4.09 14.79
C ASP A 291 23.19 -5.19 13.76
N ARG A 292 22.94 -6.47 14.09
CA ARG A 292 23.11 -7.58 13.15
C ARG A 292 22.18 -7.50 11.93
N ALA A 293 20.95 -7.03 12.12
CA ALA A 293 20.01 -6.81 11.02
C ALA A 293 20.55 -5.73 10.07
N ARG A 294 21.07 -4.62 10.60
CA ARG A 294 21.69 -3.53 9.82
C ARG A 294 22.91 -3.99 9.05
N GLU A 295 23.79 -4.78 9.67
CA GLU A 295 24.93 -5.39 8.97
C GLU A 295 24.47 -6.28 7.80
N SER A 296 23.41 -7.04 7.99
CA SER A 296 22.82 -7.87 6.94
C SER A 296 22.19 -7.03 5.84
N MET A 297 21.47 -5.97 6.18
CA MET A 297 20.93 -5.01 5.20
C MET A 297 22.05 -4.30 4.43
N ALA A 298 23.17 -3.97 5.07
CA ALA A 298 24.34 -3.40 4.39
C ALA A 298 24.87 -4.35 3.31
N ARG A 299 25.04 -5.64 3.60
CA ARG A 299 25.44 -6.68 2.60
C ARG A 299 24.42 -6.85 1.48
N HIS A 300 23.12 -6.79 1.83
CA HIS A 300 22.04 -6.86 0.85
C HIS A 300 22.14 -5.70 -0.15
N VAL A 301 22.20 -4.47 0.35
CA VAL A 301 22.30 -3.26 -0.48
C VAL A 301 23.63 -3.18 -1.24
N GLU A 302 24.74 -3.64 -0.66
CA GLU A 302 26.02 -3.74 -1.35
C GLU A 302 25.90 -4.63 -2.60
N ALA A 303 25.20 -5.77 -2.51
CA ALA A 303 24.94 -6.62 -3.65
C ALA A 303 24.02 -5.95 -4.67
N MET A 304 22.98 -5.23 -4.23
CA MET A 304 22.12 -4.45 -5.14
C MET A 304 22.93 -3.40 -5.91
N VAL A 305 23.84 -2.68 -5.24
CA VAL A 305 24.76 -1.73 -5.90
C VAL A 305 25.73 -2.46 -6.84
N GLY A 306 26.18 -3.66 -6.49
CA GLY A 306 26.97 -4.50 -7.39
C GLY A 306 26.25 -4.83 -8.70
N PHE A 307 24.94 -5.13 -8.65
CA PHE A 307 24.12 -5.31 -9.85
C PHE A 307 23.93 -4.01 -10.63
N LEU A 308 23.76 -2.86 -9.94
CA LEU A 308 23.75 -1.56 -10.60
C LEU A 308 25.04 -1.29 -11.35
N ASP A 309 26.19 -1.53 -10.72
CA ASP A 309 27.52 -1.36 -11.34
C ASP A 309 27.72 -2.34 -12.53
N ALA A 310 27.03 -3.49 -12.52
CA ALA A 310 26.99 -4.45 -13.64
C ALA A 310 26.00 -4.08 -14.75
N GLY A 311 25.20 -3.00 -14.57
CA GLY A 311 24.30 -2.46 -15.59
C GLY A 311 22.83 -2.83 -15.44
N ALA A 312 22.44 -3.50 -14.35
CA ALA A 312 21.03 -3.76 -14.05
C ALA A 312 20.28 -2.46 -13.68
N GLU A 313 18.98 -2.44 -13.94
CA GLU A 313 18.10 -1.41 -13.39
C GLU A 313 17.82 -1.72 -11.91
N VAL A 314 18.24 -0.83 -11.01
CA VAL A 314 18.11 -1.04 -9.55
C VAL A 314 17.31 0.10 -8.94
N PHE A 315 16.34 -0.22 -8.10
CA PHE A 315 15.55 0.77 -7.38
C PHE A 315 15.04 0.24 -6.04
N ASP A 316 14.84 1.15 -5.10
CA ASP A 316 14.22 0.89 -3.81
C ASP A 316 12.68 0.99 -3.94
N TYR A 317 11.97 -0.06 -3.51
CA TYR A 317 10.50 -0.01 -3.48
C TYR A 317 9.93 0.64 -2.21
N GLY A 318 10.77 1.23 -1.37
CA GLY A 318 10.36 2.10 -0.28
C GLY A 318 10.05 1.42 1.04
N ASN A 319 11.02 0.70 1.58
CA ASN A 319 10.93 0.05 2.89
C ASN A 319 12.03 0.48 3.88
N SER A 320 12.76 1.56 3.59
CA SER A 320 13.92 2.06 4.35
C SER A 320 15.16 1.16 4.33
N LEU A 321 15.24 0.16 3.45
CA LEU A 321 16.40 -0.72 3.34
C LEU A 321 17.71 0.08 3.13
N ARG A 322 17.69 1.10 2.26
CA ARG A 322 18.85 1.96 2.01
C ARG A 322 19.33 2.72 3.27
N ASP A 323 18.41 3.29 4.04
CA ASP A 323 18.78 4.04 5.26
C ASP A 323 19.30 3.10 6.35
N GLU A 324 18.69 1.96 6.56
CA GLU A 324 19.18 0.98 7.54
C GLU A 324 20.54 0.36 7.11
N ALA A 325 20.75 0.14 5.81
CA ALA A 325 22.05 -0.30 5.28
C ALA A 325 23.15 0.76 5.49
N ARG A 326 22.84 2.05 5.29
CA ARG A 326 23.78 3.14 5.59
C ARG A 326 24.12 3.18 7.07
N ARG A 327 23.15 3.00 7.96
CA ARG A 327 23.36 2.88 9.41
C ARG A 327 24.17 1.64 9.78
N GLY A 328 24.09 0.59 8.95
CA GLY A 328 24.92 -0.63 9.02
C GLY A 328 26.34 -0.46 8.44
N GLY A 329 26.71 0.77 8.02
CA GLY A 329 28.06 1.10 7.56
C GLY A 329 28.28 1.08 6.04
N TYR A 330 27.24 0.91 5.21
CA TYR A 330 27.41 0.93 3.76
C TYR A 330 27.13 2.32 3.17
N GLU A 331 28.18 3.08 2.89
CA GLU A 331 28.10 4.49 2.48
C GLU A 331 27.40 4.70 1.11
N ARG A 332 27.52 3.74 0.17
CA ARG A 332 26.89 3.81 -1.16
C ARG A 332 25.42 3.39 -1.19
N ALA A 333 24.76 3.29 -0.04
CA ALA A 333 23.38 2.76 0.04
C ALA A 333 22.35 3.54 -0.78
N PHE A 334 22.58 4.82 -1.07
CA PHE A 334 21.73 5.66 -1.92
C PHE A 334 22.26 5.84 -3.35
N ALA A 335 23.09 4.91 -3.86
CA ALA A 335 23.58 4.96 -5.23
C ALA A 335 22.48 4.74 -6.28
N PHE A 336 21.33 4.16 -5.90
CA PHE A 336 20.15 4.00 -6.74
C PHE A 336 18.94 4.72 -6.13
N PRO A 337 17.98 5.17 -6.97
CA PRO A 337 16.82 5.94 -6.52
C PRO A 337 15.73 5.04 -5.93
N GLY A 338 14.75 5.69 -5.26
CA GLY A 338 13.45 5.09 -5.00
C GLY A 338 12.59 5.00 -6.27
N PHE A 339 11.59 4.11 -6.25
CA PHE A 339 10.70 3.90 -7.41
C PHE A 339 9.85 5.14 -7.76
N VAL A 340 9.51 5.97 -6.76
CA VAL A 340 8.66 7.14 -7.00
C VAL A 340 9.37 8.19 -7.84
N PRO A 341 10.57 8.72 -7.47
CA PRO A 341 11.28 9.67 -8.33
C PRO A 341 11.68 9.07 -9.67
N ALA A 342 11.92 7.77 -9.74
CA ALA A 342 12.38 7.11 -10.97
C ALA A 342 11.24 6.88 -12.00
N TYR A 343 10.01 6.56 -11.55
CA TYR A 343 8.94 6.07 -12.43
C TYR A 343 7.55 6.65 -12.16
N ILE A 344 7.23 7.04 -10.93
CA ILE A 344 5.85 7.36 -10.51
C ILE A 344 5.59 8.86 -10.42
N ARG A 345 6.60 9.69 -10.17
CA ARG A 345 6.44 11.14 -10.01
C ARG A 345 5.61 11.82 -11.10
N PRO A 346 5.78 11.52 -12.40
CA PRO A 346 4.94 12.12 -13.44
C PRO A 346 3.45 11.81 -13.28
N LEU A 347 3.10 10.61 -12.82
CA LEU A 347 1.72 10.22 -12.54
C LEU A 347 1.16 10.97 -11.33
N PHE A 348 1.96 11.17 -10.30
CA PHE A 348 1.58 11.97 -9.13
C PHE A 348 1.30 13.43 -9.48
N CYS A 349 2.04 14.01 -10.43
CA CYS A 349 1.75 15.34 -10.97
C CYS A 349 0.37 15.42 -11.64
N GLU A 350 -0.17 14.31 -12.13
CA GLU A 350 -1.51 14.21 -12.73
C GLU A 350 -2.61 13.89 -11.73
N GLY A 351 -2.28 13.83 -10.43
CA GLY A 351 -3.20 13.35 -9.41
C GLY A 351 -3.52 11.84 -9.55
N LYS A 352 -2.79 11.13 -10.42
CA LYS A 352 -2.94 9.68 -10.60
C LYS A 352 -2.35 8.93 -9.42
N GLY A 353 -3.14 7.99 -8.92
CA GLY A 353 -2.74 7.13 -7.82
C GLY A 353 -3.75 6.02 -7.56
N PRO A 354 -3.51 5.21 -6.54
CA PRO A 354 -4.27 4.00 -6.26
C PRO A 354 -5.71 4.32 -5.82
N PHE A 355 -6.65 4.02 -6.70
CA PHE A 355 -8.09 4.06 -6.48
C PHE A 355 -8.59 2.63 -6.29
N ARG A 356 -9.17 2.33 -5.13
CA ARG A 356 -9.62 0.99 -4.78
C ARG A 356 -11.06 0.97 -4.31
N TRP A 357 -11.73 -0.17 -4.55
CA TRP A 357 -13.08 -0.37 -4.08
C TRP A 357 -13.31 -1.82 -3.64
N ALA A 358 -14.27 -2.00 -2.74
CA ALA A 358 -14.68 -3.30 -2.22
C ALA A 358 -16.21 -3.42 -2.24
N ALA A 359 -16.70 -4.57 -2.70
CA ALA A 359 -18.14 -4.88 -2.75
C ALA A 359 -18.62 -5.42 -1.40
N LEU A 360 -19.46 -4.67 -0.70
CA LEU A 360 -20.00 -5.07 0.60
C LEU A 360 -21.00 -6.24 0.49
N SER A 361 -21.50 -6.53 -0.70
CA SER A 361 -22.30 -7.74 -0.96
C SER A 361 -21.51 -9.02 -0.70
N GLY A 362 -20.19 -8.99 -0.89
CA GLY A 362 -19.35 -10.19 -0.92
C GLY A 362 -19.52 -11.01 -2.20
N ASP A 363 -20.22 -10.49 -3.20
CA ASP A 363 -20.40 -11.13 -4.51
C ASP A 363 -19.35 -10.62 -5.52
N PRO A 364 -18.50 -11.49 -6.09
CA PRO A 364 -17.59 -11.15 -7.17
C PRO A 364 -18.24 -10.50 -8.39
N ALA A 365 -19.53 -10.80 -8.66
CA ALA A 365 -20.27 -10.22 -9.77
C ALA A 365 -20.37 -8.70 -9.70
N ASP A 366 -20.47 -8.12 -8.49
CA ASP A 366 -20.49 -6.67 -8.31
C ASP A 366 -19.15 -6.03 -8.69
N ILE A 367 -18.02 -6.72 -8.45
CA ILE A 367 -16.71 -6.23 -8.90
C ILE A 367 -16.58 -6.33 -10.42
N HIS A 368 -17.07 -7.40 -11.03
CA HIS A 368 -17.05 -7.53 -12.50
C HIS A 368 -17.92 -6.46 -13.17
N ALA A 369 -19.10 -6.15 -12.61
CA ALA A 369 -19.95 -5.06 -13.09
C ALA A 369 -19.27 -3.69 -12.97
N THR A 370 -18.59 -3.41 -11.86
CA THR A 370 -17.82 -2.16 -11.70
C THR A 370 -16.57 -2.11 -12.58
N ASP A 371 -15.92 -3.23 -12.85
CA ASP A 371 -14.84 -3.33 -13.84
C ASP A 371 -15.34 -2.91 -15.24
N ASP A 372 -16.52 -3.42 -15.68
CA ASP A 372 -17.12 -3.03 -16.94
C ASP A 372 -17.44 -1.54 -17.01
N ALA A 373 -18.01 -1.00 -15.93
CA ALA A 373 -18.28 0.44 -15.82
C ALA A 373 -17.00 1.29 -15.95
N VAL A 374 -15.86 0.86 -15.37
CA VAL A 374 -14.57 1.55 -15.51
C VAL A 374 -14.07 1.50 -16.95
N LEU A 375 -14.19 0.35 -17.64
CA LEU A 375 -13.83 0.22 -19.05
C LEU A 375 -14.67 1.12 -19.95
N GLU A 376 -15.98 1.22 -19.69
CA GLU A 376 -16.91 2.10 -20.42
C GLU A 376 -16.61 3.60 -20.19
N LEU A 377 -16.26 3.99 -18.96
CA LEU A 377 -15.98 5.39 -18.61
C LEU A 377 -14.69 5.92 -19.24
N PHE A 378 -13.71 5.05 -19.47
CA PHE A 378 -12.36 5.43 -19.93
C PHE A 378 -11.95 4.64 -21.19
N PRO A 379 -12.71 4.75 -22.31
CA PRO A 379 -12.53 3.89 -23.49
C PRO A 379 -11.16 4.05 -24.17
N ASP A 380 -10.55 5.23 -24.06
CA ASP A 380 -9.28 5.56 -24.71
C ASP A 380 -8.04 5.22 -23.83
N ASN A 381 -8.25 4.65 -22.63
CA ASN A 381 -7.17 4.30 -21.72
C ASN A 381 -6.76 2.82 -21.86
N ASP A 382 -6.03 2.50 -22.94
CA ASP A 382 -5.56 1.14 -23.25
C ASP A 382 -4.80 0.49 -22.09
N ARG A 383 -4.06 1.28 -21.31
CA ARG A 383 -3.27 0.77 -20.18
C ARG A 383 -4.18 0.30 -19.05
N LEU A 384 -5.21 1.10 -18.72
CA LEU A 384 -6.24 0.73 -17.75
C LEU A 384 -7.01 -0.51 -18.22
N HIS A 385 -7.36 -0.57 -19.51
CA HIS A 385 -8.05 -1.72 -20.10
C HIS A 385 -7.25 -3.01 -19.99
N ARG A 386 -5.94 -2.98 -20.31
CA ARG A 386 -5.06 -4.14 -20.13
C ARG A 386 -5.00 -4.59 -18.68
N TRP A 387 -4.88 -3.63 -17.75
CA TRP A 387 -4.85 -3.92 -16.32
C TRP A 387 -6.15 -4.57 -15.84
N ILE A 388 -7.31 -3.98 -16.10
CA ILE A 388 -8.61 -4.50 -15.64
C ILE A 388 -8.87 -5.91 -16.19
N ARG A 389 -8.59 -6.16 -17.47
CA ARG A 389 -8.72 -7.49 -18.07
C ARG A 389 -7.79 -8.50 -17.42
N ALA A 390 -6.52 -8.16 -17.24
CA ALA A 390 -5.55 -9.02 -16.56
C ALA A 390 -5.95 -9.30 -15.10
N ALA A 391 -6.48 -8.30 -14.40
CA ALA A 391 -6.92 -8.46 -13.01
C ALA A 391 -8.13 -9.40 -12.89
N ARG A 392 -9.08 -9.36 -13.84
CA ARG A 392 -10.20 -10.31 -13.88
C ARG A 392 -9.74 -11.76 -13.99
N ASP A 393 -8.74 -12.01 -14.80
CA ASP A 393 -8.28 -13.38 -15.11
C ASP A 393 -7.31 -13.92 -14.05
N ARG A 394 -6.47 -13.06 -13.49
CA ARG A 394 -5.31 -13.48 -12.70
C ARG A 394 -5.40 -13.16 -11.21
N VAL A 395 -6.16 -12.16 -10.80
CA VAL A 395 -6.22 -11.71 -9.40
C VAL A 395 -7.34 -12.42 -8.64
N ALA A 396 -6.97 -13.30 -7.72
CA ALA A 396 -7.91 -13.92 -6.80
C ALA A 396 -8.33 -12.94 -5.69
N PHE A 397 -9.61 -12.92 -5.36
CA PHE A 397 -10.12 -12.14 -4.24
C PHE A 397 -9.70 -12.73 -2.90
N GLN A 398 -9.46 -11.87 -1.94
CA GLN A 398 -9.16 -12.20 -0.55
C GLN A 398 -10.17 -11.47 0.34
N GLY A 399 -10.94 -12.22 1.15
CA GLY A 399 -12.02 -11.65 1.95
C GLY A 399 -13.18 -11.09 1.10
N LEU A 400 -13.59 -9.84 1.33
CA LEU A 400 -14.55 -9.16 0.47
C LEU A 400 -13.95 -8.93 -0.92
N PRO A 401 -14.70 -9.22 -2.00
CA PRO A 401 -14.24 -8.93 -3.36
C PRO A 401 -13.91 -7.46 -3.52
N ALA A 402 -12.75 -7.19 -4.10
CA ALA A 402 -12.24 -5.83 -4.25
C ALA A 402 -11.43 -5.67 -5.53
N ARG A 403 -11.25 -4.44 -5.97
CA ARG A 403 -10.43 -4.07 -7.12
C ARG A 403 -9.65 -2.80 -6.84
N ILE A 404 -8.57 -2.62 -7.56
CA ILE A 404 -7.76 -1.41 -7.59
C ILE A 404 -7.46 -1.03 -9.04
N CYS A 405 -7.42 0.26 -9.33
CA CYS A 405 -6.82 0.81 -10.55
C CYS A 405 -6.24 2.20 -10.24
N TRP A 406 -5.45 2.74 -11.15
CA TRP A 406 -4.91 4.09 -10.99
C TRP A 406 -5.74 5.07 -11.82
N LEU A 407 -6.36 6.02 -11.11
CA LEU A 407 -7.15 7.10 -11.67
C LEU A 407 -6.60 8.45 -11.19
N GLY A 408 -6.71 9.46 -12.05
CA GLY A 408 -6.20 10.82 -11.82
C GLY A 408 -7.28 11.84 -11.47
N GLN A 409 -6.88 13.12 -11.57
CA GLN A 409 -7.78 14.24 -11.39
C GLN A 409 -8.90 14.22 -12.43
N GLY A 410 -10.17 14.33 -12.00
CA GLY A 410 -11.36 14.28 -12.86
C GLY A 410 -11.74 12.89 -13.38
N GLU A 411 -11.08 11.83 -12.91
CA GLU A 411 -11.40 10.45 -13.24
C GLU A 411 -12.05 9.72 -12.06
N ARG A 412 -11.57 9.97 -10.82
CA ARG A 412 -12.03 9.27 -9.61
C ARG A 412 -13.48 9.60 -9.25
N ASP A 413 -13.87 10.86 -9.34
CA ASP A 413 -15.24 11.35 -9.11
C ASP A 413 -16.23 10.73 -10.10
N ARG A 414 -15.87 10.65 -11.38
CA ARG A 414 -16.68 10.00 -12.42
C ARG A 414 -16.90 8.51 -12.10
N ALA A 415 -15.86 7.79 -11.75
CA ALA A 415 -15.97 6.38 -11.37
C ALA A 415 -16.82 6.20 -10.11
N GLY A 416 -16.58 6.99 -9.06
CA GLY A 416 -17.33 6.93 -7.80
C GLY A 416 -18.81 7.27 -7.97
N LEU A 417 -19.14 8.29 -8.76
CA LEU A 417 -20.52 8.64 -9.07
C LEU A 417 -21.22 7.53 -9.86
N ARG A 418 -20.53 6.93 -10.82
CA ARG A 418 -21.07 5.79 -11.58
C ARG A 418 -21.35 4.60 -10.68
N PHE A 419 -20.48 4.27 -9.74
CA PHE A 419 -20.73 3.19 -8.78
C PHE A 419 -21.94 3.51 -7.89
N ASN A 420 -22.09 4.77 -7.46
CA ASN A 420 -23.25 5.19 -6.66
C ASN A 420 -24.58 5.07 -7.46
N GLU A 421 -24.58 5.42 -8.74
CA GLU A 421 -25.72 5.22 -9.65
C GLU A 421 -26.06 3.74 -9.82
N MET A 422 -25.04 2.88 -9.95
CA MET A 422 -25.25 1.43 -10.08
C MET A 422 -25.87 0.82 -8.81
N VAL A 423 -25.51 1.32 -7.62
CA VAL A 423 -26.17 0.93 -6.37
C VAL A 423 -27.61 1.44 -6.34
N ALA A 424 -27.85 2.70 -6.68
CA ALA A 424 -29.19 3.31 -6.68
C ALA A 424 -30.15 2.59 -7.65
N SER A 425 -29.67 2.15 -8.80
CA SER A 425 -30.46 1.44 -9.81
C SER A 425 -30.64 -0.06 -9.53
N GLY A 426 -29.94 -0.61 -8.54
CA GLY A 426 -29.92 -2.04 -8.27
C GLY A 426 -29.07 -2.87 -9.23
N ALA A 427 -28.21 -2.24 -10.03
CA ALA A 427 -27.22 -2.93 -10.86
C ALA A 427 -26.10 -3.57 -10.04
N LEU A 428 -25.85 -3.05 -8.83
CA LEU A 428 -25.04 -3.69 -7.79
C LEU A 428 -25.94 -4.18 -6.66
N SER A 429 -25.58 -5.32 -6.08
CA SER A 429 -26.40 -5.98 -5.05
C SER A 429 -26.39 -5.24 -3.71
N ALA A 430 -25.28 -4.55 -3.39
CA ALA A 430 -25.08 -3.79 -2.16
C ALA A 430 -24.11 -2.63 -2.40
N PRO A 431 -23.97 -1.69 -1.44
CA PRO A 431 -23.01 -0.61 -1.51
C PRO A 431 -21.56 -1.02 -1.74
N VAL A 432 -20.81 -0.07 -2.27
CA VAL A 432 -19.38 -0.18 -2.55
C VAL A 432 -18.61 0.80 -1.68
N VAL A 433 -17.58 0.31 -1.01
CA VAL A 433 -16.60 1.13 -0.32
C VAL A 433 -15.55 1.59 -1.33
N ILE A 434 -15.26 2.88 -1.37
CA ILE A 434 -14.26 3.47 -2.24
C ILE A 434 -13.19 4.15 -1.38
N GLY A 435 -11.94 3.78 -1.59
CA GLY A 435 -10.80 4.38 -0.89
C GLY A 435 -9.57 4.40 -1.76
N ARG A 436 -8.43 4.61 -1.13
CA ARG A 436 -7.14 4.59 -1.81
C ARG A 436 -6.02 4.12 -0.88
N ASP A 437 -4.86 3.86 -1.43
CA ASP A 437 -3.67 3.66 -0.62
C ASP A 437 -3.20 4.99 -0.01
N HIS A 438 -2.58 4.95 1.16
CA HIS A 438 -2.06 6.13 1.85
C HIS A 438 -0.77 6.68 1.23
N LEU A 439 -0.19 5.99 0.25
CA LEU A 439 0.95 6.47 -0.54
C LEU A 439 0.53 7.39 -1.70
N ASP A 440 -0.73 7.78 -1.77
CA ASP A 440 -1.29 8.59 -2.84
C ASP A 440 -0.68 10.00 -2.90
N THR A 441 -0.78 10.62 -4.06
CA THR A 441 -0.05 11.81 -4.50
C THR A 441 -0.06 13.00 -3.52
N GLY A 442 -1.19 13.28 -2.86
CA GLY A 442 -1.33 14.42 -1.92
C GLY A 442 -1.28 14.05 -0.45
N SER A 443 -1.23 12.77 -0.12
CA SER A 443 -1.57 12.27 1.20
C SER A 443 -0.39 11.88 2.09
N VAL A 444 0.83 12.11 1.66
CA VAL A 444 2.01 11.56 2.33
C VAL A 444 3.18 12.53 2.38
N ALA A 445 3.95 12.48 3.45
CA ALA A 445 5.31 12.98 3.53
C ALA A 445 6.21 11.80 3.94
N SER A 446 7.12 11.41 3.06
CA SER A 446 8.00 10.26 3.22
C SER A 446 9.28 10.48 2.39
N PRO A 447 10.33 11.09 2.97
CA PRO A 447 11.55 11.49 2.24
C PRO A 447 12.31 10.34 1.58
N TYR A 448 12.11 9.11 2.05
CA TYR A 448 12.77 7.93 1.48
C TYR A 448 11.85 7.10 0.57
N ARG A 449 10.66 7.62 0.21
CA ARG A 449 9.73 6.92 -0.68
C ARG A 449 8.92 7.88 -1.55
N GLU A 450 7.71 8.28 -1.12
CA GLU A 450 6.77 9.01 -1.99
C GLU A 450 7.21 10.44 -2.26
N THR A 451 7.87 11.07 -1.31
CA THR A 451 8.35 12.46 -1.45
C THR A 451 9.87 12.57 -1.59
N GLU A 452 10.54 11.46 -1.90
CA GLU A 452 11.97 11.45 -2.23
C GLU A 452 12.25 12.36 -3.43
N ALA A 453 13.23 13.24 -3.30
CA ALA A 453 13.70 14.13 -4.35
C ALA A 453 12.60 15.02 -4.95
N MET A 454 11.83 15.70 -4.12
CA MET A 454 10.92 16.75 -4.57
C MET A 454 11.73 17.89 -5.22
N ALA A 455 11.19 18.47 -6.30
CA ALA A 455 11.92 19.47 -7.10
C ALA A 455 12.36 20.70 -6.31
N ASP A 456 11.64 21.05 -5.25
CA ASP A 456 11.91 22.19 -4.36
C ASP A 456 12.60 21.80 -3.04
N GLY A 457 12.88 20.50 -2.82
CA GLY A 457 13.48 19.99 -1.58
C GLY A 457 12.49 19.84 -0.42
N SER A 458 11.19 19.91 -0.65
CA SER A 458 10.14 19.81 0.37
C SER A 458 9.82 18.38 0.81
N ASP A 459 10.76 17.46 0.69
CA ASP A 459 10.60 16.02 0.92
C ASP A 459 9.99 15.70 2.29
N ALA A 460 10.38 16.42 3.33
CA ALA A 460 10.00 16.18 4.72
C ALA A 460 8.85 17.07 5.24
N ILE A 461 8.22 17.87 4.37
CA ILE A 461 7.13 18.77 4.79
C ILE A 461 5.86 17.96 5.02
N ALA A 462 5.48 17.80 6.29
CA ALA A 462 4.32 16.99 6.69
C ALA A 462 2.99 17.76 6.72
N ASP A 463 2.97 19.05 6.40
CA ASP A 463 1.73 19.84 6.30
C ASP A 463 0.79 19.26 5.24
N TRP A 464 1.31 18.74 4.15
CA TRP A 464 0.54 18.20 3.03
C TRP A 464 -0.40 17.04 3.41
N PRO A 465 0.06 15.95 4.07
CA PRO A 465 -0.87 14.91 4.52
C PRO A 465 -1.87 15.41 5.57
N LEU A 466 -1.52 16.39 6.41
CA LEU A 466 -2.46 17.01 7.33
C LEU A 466 -3.54 17.79 6.60
N LEU A 467 -3.17 18.64 5.64
CA LEU A 467 -4.12 19.36 4.79
C LEU A 467 -5.00 18.41 3.97
N ASN A 468 -4.42 17.29 3.47
CA ASN A 468 -5.18 16.26 2.79
C ASN A 468 -6.26 15.64 3.69
N ALA A 469 -5.92 15.27 4.93
CA ALA A 469 -6.90 14.74 5.89
C ALA A 469 -7.99 15.78 6.22
N LEU A 470 -7.62 17.04 6.43
CA LEU A 470 -8.54 18.11 6.74
C LEU A 470 -9.50 18.38 5.59
N VAL A 471 -9.02 18.45 4.35
CA VAL A 471 -9.88 18.69 3.19
C VAL A 471 -10.81 17.51 2.91
N ASN A 472 -10.35 16.28 3.10
CA ASN A 472 -11.21 15.11 2.97
C ASN A 472 -12.30 15.07 4.04
N THR A 473 -11.99 15.46 5.28
CA THR A 473 -12.97 15.65 6.35
C THR A 473 -14.00 16.71 5.99
N ALA A 474 -13.56 17.88 5.52
CA ALA A 474 -14.43 18.97 5.09
C ALA A 474 -15.27 18.63 3.85
N SER A 475 -14.78 17.73 2.99
CA SER A 475 -15.48 17.26 1.79
C SER A 475 -16.55 16.21 2.07
N GLY A 476 -16.56 15.60 3.26
CA GLY A 476 -17.57 14.64 3.68
C GLY A 476 -17.19 13.16 3.47
N ALA A 477 -15.90 12.82 3.51
CA ALA A 477 -15.48 11.41 3.50
C ALA A 477 -16.14 10.61 4.62
N SER A 478 -16.43 9.32 4.39
CA SER A 478 -17.11 8.46 5.38
C SER A 478 -16.22 8.15 6.57
N TRP A 479 -14.91 7.94 6.36
CA TRP A 479 -13.92 8.00 7.44
C TRP A 479 -12.57 8.51 6.93
N VAL A 480 -11.82 9.15 7.85
CA VAL A 480 -10.53 9.78 7.57
C VAL A 480 -9.53 9.36 8.62
N SER A 481 -8.28 9.21 8.21
CA SER A 481 -7.22 8.72 9.10
C SER A 481 -5.90 9.46 8.87
N ILE A 482 -5.11 9.57 9.94
CA ILE A 482 -3.72 10.04 9.92
C ILE A 482 -2.85 9.00 10.61
N HIS A 483 -1.75 8.62 9.97
CA HIS A 483 -0.83 7.61 10.47
C HIS A 483 0.61 8.10 10.40
N HIS A 484 1.44 7.58 11.28
CA HIS A 484 2.86 7.85 11.32
C HIS A 484 3.65 6.56 11.10
N GLY A 485 4.73 6.66 10.35
CA GLY A 485 5.72 5.60 10.19
C GLY A 485 5.36 4.50 9.18
N GLY A 486 4.20 4.57 8.52
CA GLY A 486 3.79 3.54 7.56
C GLY A 486 4.74 3.39 6.39
N GLY A 487 5.05 2.15 6.03
CA GLY A 487 5.92 1.78 4.92
C GLY A 487 7.42 1.92 5.17
N VAL A 488 7.86 2.98 5.84
CA VAL A 488 9.28 3.32 6.02
C VAL A 488 9.74 3.35 7.48
N GLY A 489 8.82 3.20 8.44
CA GLY A 489 9.13 3.14 9.87
C GLY A 489 8.88 4.42 10.64
N ILE A 490 8.84 4.30 11.96
CA ILE A 490 8.59 5.40 12.90
C ILE A 490 9.63 6.51 12.73
N GLY A 491 9.17 7.76 12.69
CA GLY A 491 9.99 8.96 12.50
C GLY A 491 10.28 9.33 11.03
N ARG A 492 9.78 8.55 10.05
CA ARG A 492 10.17 8.71 8.65
C ARG A 492 9.04 9.01 7.69
N SER A 493 7.79 9.00 8.15
CA SER A 493 6.65 9.32 7.29
C SER A 493 5.42 9.72 8.08
N LEU A 494 4.57 10.52 7.43
CA LEU A 494 3.21 10.82 7.85
C LEU A 494 2.27 10.59 6.66
N HIS A 495 1.13 9.93 6.89
CA HIS A 495 0.17 9.58 5.86
C HIS A 495 -1.24 9.94 6.25
N ALA A 496 -2.06 10.33 5.25
CA ALA A 496 -3.50 10.49 5.41
C ALA A 496 -4.25 9.44 4.57
N GLY A 497 -5.33 8.92 5.11
CA GLY A 497 -6.28 8.04 4.44
C GLY A 497 -7.66 8.65 4.38
N GLN A 498 -8.41 8.38 3.32
CA GLN A 498 -9.82 8.69 3.20
C GLN A 498 -10.57 7.52 2.57
N VAL A 499 -11.83 7.37 2.96
CA VAL A 499 -12.74 6.39 2.40
C VAL A 499 -14.14 7.00 2.27
N THR A 500 -14.81 6.71 1.17
CA THR A 500 -16.19 7.08 0.89
C THR A 500 -17.04 5.83 0.65
N VAL A 501 -18.35 5.96 0.85
CA VAL A 501 -19.30 4.85 0.63
C VAL A 501 -20.30 5.26 -0.46
N ALA A 502 -20.35 4.51 -1.54
CA ALA A 502 -21.37 4.59 -2.57
C ALA A 502 -22.57 3.73 -2.15
N ASP A 503 -23.56 4.36 -1.50
CA ASP A 503 -24.73 3.66 -0.96
C ASP A 503 -26.03 3.90 -1.78
N GLY A 504 -25.90 4.57 -2.94
CA GLY A 504 -26.98 4.86 -3.85
C GLY A 504 -27.79 6.12 -3.51
N THR A 505 -27.47 6.80 -2.40
CA THR A 505 -28.19 8.02 -1.99
C THR A 505 -27.66 9.28 -2.68
N GLU A 506 -28.49 10.33 -2.74
CA GLU A 506 -28.10 11.63 -3.25
C GLU A 506 -27.03 12.30 -2.35
N LEU A 507 -27.09 12.08 -1.03
CA LEU A 507 -26.08 12.56 -0.10
C LEU A 507 -24.74 11.92 -0.39
N ALA A 508 -24.70 10.60 -0.61
CA ALA A 508 -23.47 9.89 -0.98
C ALA A 508 -22.91 10.42 -2.30
N ALA A 509 -23.74 10.64 -3.32
CA ALA A 509 -23.28 11.21 -4.59
C ALA A 509 -22.58 12.55 -4.40
N ARG A 510 -23.17 13.48 -3.63
CA ARG A 510 -22.57 14.80 -3.36
C ARG A 510 -21.26 14.71 -2.57
N LYS A 511 -21.16 13.78 -1.62
CA LYS A 511 -19.93 13.53 -0.85
C LYS A 511 -18.84 12.93 -1.74
N ILE A 512 -19.18 11.91 -2.52
CA ILE A 512 -18.28 11.25 -3.47
C ILE A 512 -17.68 12.24 -4.46
N GLU A 513 -18.53 13.07 -5.09
CA GLU A 513 -18.07 14.12 -6.01
C GLU A 513 -17.01 15.00 -5.38
N ARG A 514 -17.26 15.56 -4.19
CA ARG A 514 -16.32 16.46 -3.50
C ARG A 514 -15.04 15.76 -3.05
N VAL A 515 -15.16 14.61 -2.39
CA VAL A 515 -14.00 13.90 -1.85
C VAL A 515 -13.11 13.42 -2.99
N LEU A 516 -13.68 12.79 -4.01
CA LEU A 516 -12.90 12.21 -5.10
C LEU A 516 -12.39 13.24 -6.13
N THR A 517 -12.88 14.48 -6.06
CA THR A 517 -12.30 15.64 -6.76
C THR A 517 -11.18 16.28 -5.93
N ASN A 518 -11.41 16.53 -4.64
CA ASN A 518 -10.50 17.30 -3.79
C ASN A 518 -9.29 16.49 -3.33
N ASP A 519 -9.44 15.19 -3.11
CA ASP A 519 -8.35 14.32 -2.69
C ASP A 519 -7.19 14.28 -3.71
N PRO A 520 -7.40 13.91 -4.98
CA PRO A 520 -6.32 13.97 -5.97
C PRO A 520 -5.90 15.41 -6.29
N ALA A 521 -6.80 16.41 -6.22
CA ALA A 521 -6.45 17.81 -6.42
C ALA A 521 -5.39 18.29 -5.41
N SER A 522 -5.46 17.84 -4.14
CA SER A 522 -4.43 18.18 -3.15
C SER A 522 -3.04 17.72 -3.57
N GLY A 523 -2.96 16.58 -4.28
CA GLY A 523 -1.72 16.07 -4.84
C GLY A 523 -1.22 16.90 -6.04
N VAL A 524 -2.11 17.27 -6.94
CA VAL A 524 -1.77 18.18 -8.06
C VAL A 524 -1.26 19.50 -7.51
N LEU A 525 -1.97 20.12 -6.57
CA LEU A 525 -1.59 21.40 -5.96
C LEU A 525 -0.23 21.33 -5.25
N ARG A 526 0.06 20.26 -4.53
CA ARG A 526 1.37 20.02 -3.92
C ARG A 526 2.50 20.03 -4.95
N HIS A 527 2.27 19.35 -6.09
CA HIS A 527 3.28 19.29 -7.15
C HIS A 527 3.39 20.58 -7.94
N VAL A 528 2.29 21.37 -8.05
CA VAL A 528 2.36 22.75 -8.56
C VAL A 528 3.23 23.61 -7.66
N ASP A 529 3.00 23.57 -6.34
CA ASP A 529 3.77 24.33 -5.35
C ASP A 529 5.26 23.97 -5.39
N ALA A 530 5.58 22.70 -5.61
CA ALA A 530 6.95 22.21 -5.78
C ALA A 530 7.57 22.53 -7.16
N GLY A 531 6.86 23.20 -8.07
CA GLY A 531 7.39 23.69 -9.34
C GLY A 531 7.34 22.68 -10.51
N TYR A 532 6.57 21.61 -10.41
CA TYR A 532 6.41 20.66 -11.52
C TYR A 532 5.51 21.22 -12.62
N GLN A 533 6.05 21.41 -13.82
CA GLN A 533 5.32 21.94 -14.98
C GLN A 533 4.09 21.07 -15.31
N ARG A 534 4.25 19.74 -15.30
CA ARG A 534 3.15 18.82 -15.59
C ARG A 534 1.95 19.01 -14.65
N ALA A 535 2.19 19.26 -13.36
CA ALA A 535 1.14 19.53 -12.40
C ALA A 535 0.42 20.86 -12.69
N SER A 536 1.15 21.89 -13.12
CA SER A 536 0.59 23.18 -13.54
C SER A 536 -0.32 23.06 -14.76
N GLU A 537 0.07 22.23 -15.75
CA GLU A 537 -0.74 21.91 -16.91
C GLU A 537 -2.06 21.24 -16.50
N VAL A 538 -1.99 20.23 -15.61
CA VAL A 538 -3.16 19.52 -15.09
C VAL A 538 -4.06 20.45 -14.26
N ALA A 539 -3.48 21.28 -13.40
CA ALA A 539 -4.23 22.26 -12.62
C ALA A 539 -5.01 23.22 -13.54
N THR A 540 -4.40 23.67 -14.62
CA THR A 540 -5.04 24.53 -15.63
C THR A 540 -6.17 23.79 -16.35
N ALA A 541 -5.91 22.56 -16.82
CA ALA A 541 -6.88 21.73 -17.55
C ALA A 541 -8.14 21.42 -16.73
N HIS A 542 -7.98 21.27 -15.41
CA HIS A 542 -9.09 21.00 -14.48
C HIS A 542 -9.57 22.24 -13.72
N ALA A 543 -9.19 23.44 -14.15
CA ALA A 543 -9.59 24.71 -13.55
C ALA A 543 -9.34 24.78 -12.02
N LEU A 544 -8.28 24.12 -11.55
CA LEU A 544 -7.87 24.22 -10.14
C LEU A 544 -7.32 25.63 -9.89
N ARG A 545 -7.86 26.30 -8.89
CA ARG A 545 -7.43 27.64 -8.54
C ARG A 545 -6.12 27.60 -7.76
N VAL A 546 -5.07 28.20 -8.32
CA VAL A 546 -3.73 28.31 -7.71
C VAL A 546 -3.44 29.79 -7.41
N PRO A 547 -3.70 30.29 -6.18
CA PRO A 547 -3.58 31.70 -5.87
C PRO A 547 -2.19 32.30 -6.16
N MET A 548 -1.12 31.55 -5.95
CA MET A 548 0.24 32.04 -6.20
C MET A 548 0.56 32.21 -7.69
N ALA A 549 -0.07 31.43 -8.59
CA ALA A 549 0.05 31.63 -10.03
C ALA A 549 -0.67 32.90 -10.50
N GLU A 550 -1.76 33.31 -9.83
CA GLU A 550 -2.50 34.55 -10.12
C GLU A 550 -1.68 35.80 -9.78
N VAL A 551 -0.83 35.73 -8.73
CA VAL A 551 0.05 36.87 -8.34
C VAL A 551 1.17 37.11 -9.36
N GLY A 552 1.66 36.06 -10.04
CA GLY A 552 2.71 36.18 -11.08
C GLY A 552 2.26 36.82 -12.37
N THR A 553 0.95 36.83 -12.66
CA THR A 553 0.38 37.47 -13.87
C THR A 553 0.04 38.94 -13.70
N ALA A 554 0.13 39.47 -12.46
CA ALA A 554 -0.15 40.85 -12.12
C ALA A 554 1.10 41.77 -12.09
N ARG A 555 2.28 41.27 -12.59
CA ARG A 555 3.52 42.08 -12.69
C ARG A 555 3.87 42.42 -14.13
#